data_74c32ceac442a6624c878e7ec051c301
#
_entry.id   74c32ceac442a6624c878e7ec051c301
#
_cell.length_a   1.000
_cell.length_b   1.000
_cell.length_c   1.000
_cell.angle_alpha   90.00
_cell.angle_beta   90.00
_cell.angle_gamma   90.00
#
_symmetry.space_group_name_H-M   'P 1'
#
loop_
_entity.id
_entity.type
_entity.pdbx_description
1 polymer ?
#
loop_
_entity_poly.entity_id
_entity_poly.type
_entity_poly.pdbx_seq_one_letter_code
_entity_poly.pdbx_strand_id
1 'polypeptide(L)'
;IDPIEIKKTTGRLRDAGYGEDILTVKQMNFADIDKLVPESGLFDFVLADLGVSSMQIDNPERGFSYKVDGPLDLRLNPEAGMPAAERLAELDEDEIVGMLVENSDEPYAEQIAAQIMRERKRKHAIDTTTALRQVIEKALEFLPEAERRDMVKKSCQRTFQALRIDVNSEFEVLD
;
A
#
# COMPACT_ATOMS: atom_id res chain seq x y z
N ILE A 1 -9.14 -2.57 9.69
CA ILE A 1 -8.91 -1.14 9.51
C ILE A 1 -9.71 -0.59 8.32
N ASP A 2 -9.91 -1.37 7.25
CA ASP A 2 -10.64 -0.99 6.03
C ASP A 2 -12.16 -0.95 6.27
N PRO A 3 -12.81 0.22 6.22
CA PRO A 3 -14.24 0.36 6.50
C PRO A 3 -15.13 -0.23 5.40
N ILE A 4 -14.60 -0.38 4.18
CA ILE A 4 -15.33 -0.92 3.03
C ILE A 4 -15.36 -2.44 3.12
N GLU A 5 -14.20 -3.05 3.33
CA GLU A 5 -14.08 -4.51 3.30
C GLU A 5 -14.63 -5.17 4.57
N ILE A 6 -14.59 -4.51 5.72
CA ILE A 6 -15.15 -5.08 6.95
C ILE A 6 -16.66 -5.31 6.84
N LYS A 7 -17.40 -4.38 6.21
CA LYS A 7 -18.85 -4.51 6.01
C LYS A 7 -19.20 -5.72 5.14
N LYS A 8 -18.47 -5.88 4.02
CA LYS A 8 -18.66 -7.00 3.09
C LYS A 8 -18.29 -8.33 3.74
N THR A 9 -17.18 -8.36 4.49
CA THR A 9 -16.70 -9.57 5.16
C THR A 9 -17.65 -9.99 6.28
N THR A 10 -18.11 -9.04 7.10
CA THR A 10 -19.09 -9.32 8.15
C THR A 10 -20.38 -9.91 7.55
N GLY A 11 -20.91 -9.33 6.49
CA GLY A 11 -22.09 -9.88 5.78
C GLY A 11 -21.87 -11.32 5.35
N ARG A 12 -20.80 -11.60 4.61
CA ARG A 12 -20.48 -12.97 4.14
C ARG A 12 -20.36 -14.00 5.29
N LEU A 13 -19.75 -13.59 6.40
CA LEU A 13 -19.58 -14.48 7.56
C LEU A 13 -20.91 -14.76 8.26
N ARG A 14 -21.78 -13.75 8.40
CA ARG A 14 -23.14 -13.93 8.94
C ARG A 14 -24.00 -14.84 8.04
N ASP A 15 -23.93 -14.63 6.72
CA ASP A 15 -24.64 -15.48 5.74
C ASP A 15 -24.13 -16.93 5.76
N ALA A 16 -22.86 -17.14 6.10
CA ALA A 16 -22.25 -18.47 6.29
C ALA A 16 -22.59 -19.12 7.64
N GLY A 17 -23.38 -18.46 8.50
CA GLY A 17 -23.86 -19.02 9.76
C GLY A 17 -23.00 -18.68 11.00
N TYR A 18 -22.00 -17.83 10.87
CA TYR A 18 -21.19 -17.39 12.02
C TYR A 18 -21.89 -16.22 12.73
N GLY A 19 -22.72 -16.53 13.72
CA GLY A 19 -23.44 -15.57 14.56
C GLY A 19 -22.51 -14.78 15.50
N GLU A 20 -23.07 -13.80 16.20
CA GLU A 20 -22.32 -12.96 17.16
C GLU A 20 -21.83 -13.76 18.38
N ASP A 21 -22.49 -14.86 18.69
CA ASP A 21 -22.13 -15.82 19.72
C ASP A 21 -20.84 -16.61 19.39
N ILE A 22 -20.50 -16.72 18.09
CA ILE A 22 -19.32 -17.47 17.63
C ILE A 22 -18.21 -16.52 17.16
N LEU A 23 -18.56 -15.42 16.49
CA LEU A 23 -17.61 -14.54 15.83
C LEU A 23 -17.92 -13.06 16.10
N THR A 24 -16.99 -12.38 16.72
CA THR A 24 -16.99 -10.92 16.86
C THR A 24 -16.09 -10.29 15.78
N VAL A 25 -16.61 -9.33 15.03
CA VAL A 25 -15.88 -8.56 14.03
C VAL A 25 -15.78 -7.11 14.47
N LYS A 26 -14.58 -6.60 14.66
CA LYS A 26 -14.33 -5.21 15.08
C LYS A 26 -13.45 -4.50 14.05
N GLN A 27 -13.82 -3.26 13.70
CA GLN A 27 -12.99 -2.37 12.88
C GLN A 27 -12.03 -1.62 13.82
N MET A 28 -10.77 -2.01 13.77
CA MET A 28 -9.73 -1.37 14.58
C MET A 28 -8.36 -1.57 13.93
N ASN A 29 -7.38 -0.79 14.36
CA ASN A 29 -5.99 -1.09 14.07
C ASN A 29 -5.56 -2.29 14.92
N PHE A 30 -4.82 -3.23 14.35
CA PHE A 30 -4.34 -4.40 15.11
C PHE A 30 -3.29 -4.02 16.18
N ALA A 31 -2.62 -2.87 16.04
CA ALA A 31 -1.79 -2.30 17.12
C ALA A 31 -2.57 -2.10 18.43
N ASP A 32 -3.88 -1.96 18.35
CA ASP A 32 -4.76 -1.75 19.50
C ASP A 32 -5.35 -3.06 20.08
N ILE A 33 -4.79 -4.23 19.72
CA ILE A 33 -5.31 -5.54 20.13
C ILE A 33 -5.37 -5.71 21.65
N ASP A 34 -4.45 -5.09 22.36
CA ASP A 34 -4.43 -5.06 23.84
C ASP A 34 -5.69 -4.44 24.43
N LYS A 35 -6.33 -3.50 23.74
CA LYS A 35 -7.60 -2.87 24.16
C LYS A 35 -8.79 -3.82 24.14
N LEU A 36 -8.65 -5.00 23.49
CA LEU A 36 -9.68 -6.03 23.51
C LEU A 36 -9.63 -6.91 24.78
N VAL A 37 -8.48 -7.01 25.42
CA VAL A 37 -8.28 -7.89 26.59
C VAL A 37 -9.28 -7.62 27.73
N PRO A 38 -9.62 -6.37 28.09
CA PRO A 38 -10.61 -6.10 29.13
C PRO A 38 -12.01 -6.62 28.82
N GLU A 39 -12.36 -6.72 27.53
CA GLU A 39 -13.68 -7.18 27.09
C GLU A 39 -13.71 -8.69 26.79
N SER A 40 -12.64 -9.22 26.19
CA SER A 40 -12.60 -10.57 25.63
C SER A 40 -11.81 -11.55 26.51
N GLY A 41 -11.04 -11.07 27.49
CA GLY A 41 -10.09 -11.88 28.26
C GLY A 41 -8.81 -12.16 27.44
N LEU A 42 -8.02 -13.13 27.92
CA LEU A 42 -6.80 -13.57 27.25
C LEU A 42 -7.14 -14.44 26.03
N PHE A 43 -6.31 -14.34 24.99
CA PHE A 43 -6.44 -15.15 23.78
C PHE A 43 -5.58 -16.41 23.88
N ASP A 44 -6.13 -17.55 23.46
CA ASP A 44 -5.38 -18.81 23.34
C ASP A 44 -4.51 -18.83 22.08
N PHE A 45 -4.89 -18.06 21.04
CA PHE A 45 -4.18 -17.99 19.77
C PHE A 45 -4.39 -16.63 19.10
N VAL A 46 -3.35 -16.10 18.49
CA VAL A 46 -3.40 -14.86 17.67
C VAL A 46 -2.82 -15.16 16.30
N LEU A 47 -3.57 -14.85 15.25
CA LEU A 47 -3.12 -14.94 13.86
C LEU A 47 -3.16 -13.53 13.23
N ALA A 48 -2.03 -13.09 12.70
CA ALA A 48 -1.92 -11.86 11.92
C ALA A 48 -1.72 -12.21 10.44
N ASP A 49 -2.73 -11.89 9.59
CA ASP A 49 -2.63 -11.96 8.12
C ASP A 49 -2.45 -10.53 7.61
N LEU A 50 -1.19 -10.17 7.35
CA LEU A 50 -0.76 -8.81 7.06
C LEU A 50 -0.69 -8.56 5.55
N GLY A 51 -0.95 -7.31 5.16
CA GLY A 51 -0.92 -6.86 3.77
C GLY A 51 -2.30 -6.56 3.20
N VAL A 52 -2.43 -6.61 1.88
CA VAL A 52 -3.66 -6.28 1.15
C VAL A 52 -4.31 -7.52 0.56
N SER A 53 -5.63 -7.56 0.58
CA SER A 53 -6.42 -8.63 -0.03
C SER A 53 -6.52 -8.45 -1.56
N SER A 54 -6.81 -9.55 -2.27
CA SER A 54 -7.10 -9.51 -3.71
C SER A 54 -8.23 -8.53 -4.05
N MET A 55 -9.26 -8.45 -3.21
CA MET A 55 -10.39 -7.53 -3.41
C MET A 55 -9.99 -6.06 -3.37
N GLN A 56 -9.00 -5.70 -2.54
CA GLN A 56 -8.45 -4.35 -2.51
C GLN A 56 -7.58 -4.08 -3.75
N ILE A 57 -6.79 -5.07 -4.18
CA ILE A 57 -5.93 -4.96 -5.37
C ILE A 57 -6.76 -4.85 -6.65
N ASP A 58 -7.87 -5.58 -6.73
CA ASP A 58 -8.74 -5.63 -7.91
C ASP A 58 -9.65 -4.39 -8.04
N ASN A 59 -9.71 -3.53 -7.03
CA ASN A 59 -10.44 -2.27 -7.08
C ASN A 59 -9.52 -1.12 -7.54
N PRO A 60 -9.67 -0.60 -8.79
CA PRO A 60 -8.81 0.46 -9.31
C PRO A 60 -8.83 1.74 -8.49
N GLU A 61 -9.98 2.07 -7.87
CA GLU A 61 -10.15 3.29 -7.05
C GLU A 61 -9.28 3.29 -5.77
N ARG A 62 -8.73 2.13 -5.40
CA ARG A 62 -7.84 2.00 -4.24
C ARG A 62 -6.36 2.20 -4.58
N GLY A 63 -5.99 2.18 -5.85
CA GLY A 63 -4.64 2.42 -6.33
C GLY A 63 -3.59 1.33 -6.04
N PHE A 64 -3.97 0.16 -5.52
CA PHE A 64 -3.02 -0.91 -5.17
C PHE A 64 -2.41 -1.63 -6.36
N SER A 65 -2.96 -1.45 -7.57
CA SER A 65 -2.49 -2.12 -8.78
C SER A 65 -1.99 -1.13 -9.83
N TYR A 66 -0.75 -1.31 -10.30
CA TYR A 66 -0.20 -0.55 -11.43
C TYR A 66 -0.64 -1.07 -12.80
N LYS A 67 -1.48 -2.12 -12.85
CA LYS A 67 -1.93 -2.75 -14.10
C LYS A 67 -3.11 -2.02 -14.73
N VAL A 68 -3.92 -1.38 -13.92
CA VAL A 68 -5.12 -0.63 -14.30
C VAL A 68 -4.96 0.79 -13.78
N ASP A 69 -5.40 1.77 -14.57
CA ASP A 69 -5.37 3.16 -14.16
C ASP A 69 -6.37 3.44 -13.02
N GLY A 70 -5.94 4.24 -12.07
CA GLY A 70 -6.73 4.67 -10.93
C GLY A 70 -5.96 5.70 -10.10
N PRO A 71 -6.60 6.34 -9.11
CA PRO A 71 -5.92 7.29 -8.24
C PRO A 71 -4.78 6.60 -7.48
N LEU A 72 -3.66 7.29 -7.30
CA LEU A 72 -2.53 6.80 -6.50
C LEU A 72 -2.83 7.04 -5.01
N ASP A 73 -3.71 6.22 -4.44
CA ASP A 73 -4.17 6.36 -3.05
C ASP A 73 -3.39 5.48 -2.07
N LEU A 74 -3.44 4.17 -2.20
CA LEU A 74 -2.76 3.14 -1.41
C LEU A 74 -3.12 3.09 0.10
N ARG A 75 -4.07 3.88 0.58
CA ARG A 75 -4.50 3.84 1.98
C ARG A 75 -5.34 2.58 2.25
N LEU A 76 -5.08 1.89 3.33
CA LEU A 76 -5.93 0.80 3.83
C LEU A 76 -7.27 1.35 4.35
N ASN A 77 -7.25 2.53 4.98
CA ASN A 77 -8.44 3.27 5.34
C ASN A 77 -8.55 4.54 4.46
N PRO A 78 -9.40 4.58 3.42
CA PRO A 78 -9.52 5.74 2.55
C PRO A 78 -10.14 6.98 3.21
N GLU A 79 -10.73 6.82 4.40
CA GLU A 79 -11.35 7.91 5.16
C GLU A 79 -10.33 8.66 6.06
N ALA A 80 -9.09 8.16 6.16
CA ALA A 80 -8.07 8.73 7.04
C ALA A 80 -6.68 8.71 6.40
N GLY A 81 -5.83 9.61 6.85
CA GLY A 81 -4.44 9.71 6.39
C GLY A 81 -4.31 10.42 5.02
N MET A 82 -3.07 10.51 4.57
CA MET A 82 -2.68 11.17 3.33
C MET A 82 -2.59 10.15 2.18
N PRO A 83 -3.19 10.39 1.00
CA PRO A 83 -3.01 9.54 -0.17
C PRO A 83 -1.55 9.48 -0.62
N ALA A 84 -1.15 8.37 -1.25
CA ALA A 84 0.21 8.18 -1.73
C ALA A 84 0.67 9.24 -2.74
N ALA A 85 -0.23 9.77 -3.56
CA ALA A 85 0.07 10.85 -4.49
C ALA A 85 0.52 12.14 -3.76
N GLU A 86 -0.19 12.53 -2.70
CA GLU A 86 0.16 13.69 -1.88
C GLU A 86 1.46 13.42 -1.11
N ARG A 87 1.59 12.25 -0.48
CA ARG A 87 2.80 11.84 0.23
C ARG A 87 4.02 11.90 -0.69
N LEU A 88 3.92 11.36 -1.90
CA LEU A 88 5.01 11.38 -2.88
C LEU A 88 5.35 12.81 -3.36
N ALA A 89 4.39 13.74 -3.31
CA ALA A 89 4.62 15.14 -3.66
C ALA A 89 5.36 15.91 -2.55
N GLU A 90 5.25 15.50 -1.28
CA GLU A 90 5.90 16.13 -0.12
C GLU A 90 7.33 15.66 0.10
N LEU A 91 7.62 14.37 -0.10
CA LEU A 91 8.92 13.76 0.13
C LEU A 91 10.02 14.42 -0.73
N ASP A 92 11.19 14.63 -0.14
CA ASP A 92 12.39 15.01 -0.90
C ASP A 92 13.05 13.77 -1.56
N GLU A 93 14.15 14.00 -2.31
CA GLU A 93 14.81 12.92 -3.08
C GLU A 93 15.40 11.85 -2.15
N ASP A 94 16.05 12.27 -1.06
CA ASP A 94 16.70 11.37 -0.10
C ASP A 94 15.66 10.58 0.69
N GLU A 95 14.55 11.20 1.07
CA GLU A 95 13.42 10.54 1.71
C GLU A 95 12.77 9.49 0.81
N ILE A 96 12.61 9.78 -0.50
CA ILE A 96 12.09 8.80 -1.46
C ILE A 96 13.04 7.62 -1.59
N VAL A 97 14.35 7.86 -1.69
CA VAL A 97 15.37 6.78 -1.73
C VAL A 97 15.28 5.93 -0.46
N GLY A 98 15.28 6.57 0.72
CA GLY A 98 15.17 5.87 2.01
C GLY A 98 13.93 4.98 2.06
N MET A 99 12.76 5.52 1.76
CA MET A 99 11.50 4.78 1.73
C MET A 99 11.56 3.56 0.78
N LEU A 100 12.11 3.73 -0.43
CA LEU A 100 12.19 2.64 -1.42
C LEU A 100 13.15 1.53 -0.98
N VAL A 101 14.26 1.89 -0.37
CA VAL A 101 15.25 0.92 0.13
C VAL A 101 14.72 0.21 1.38
N GLU A 102 14.28 0.97 2.39
CA GLU A 102 13.89 0.41 3.70
C GLU A 102 12.63 -0.43 3.62
N ASN A 103 11.63 -0.02 2.81
CA ASN A 103 10.34 -0.70 2.76
C ASN A 103 10.27 -1.82 1.72
N SER A 104 11.19 -1.90 0.76
CA SER A 104 11.07 -2.90 -0.32
C SER A 104 12.37 -3.38 -0.97
N ASP A 105 13.53 -3.01 -0.45
CA ASP A 105 14.84 -3.34 -1.04
C ASP A 105 14.91 -3.03 -2.54
N GLU A 106 14.41 -1.84 -2.97
CA GLU A 106 14.41 -1.45 -4.38
C GLU A 106 15.82 -1.11 -4.86
N PRO A 107 16.43 -1.89 -5.78
CA PRO A 107 17.83 -1.68 -6.20
C PRO A 107 18.03 -0.43 -7.08
N TYR A 108 16.95 0.12 -7.64
CA TYR A 108 16.97 1.32 -8.49
C TYR A 108 16.34 2.53 -7.79
N ALA A 109 16.37 2.56 -6.47
CA ALA A 109 15.75 3.61 -5.66
C ALA A 109 16.22 5.02 -6.07
N GLU A 110 17.54 5.22 -6.26
CA GLU A 110 18.10 6.50 -6.67
C GLU A 110 17.59 6.94 -8.06
N GLN A 111 17.54 6.03 -9.04
CA GLN A 111 17.09 6.32 -10.38
C GLN A 111 15.60 6.67 -10.43
N ILE A 112 14.80 5.95 -9.63
CA ILE A 112 13.36 6.19 -9.52
C ILE A 112 13.11 7.53 -8.82
N ALA A 113 13.78 7.80 -7.68
CA ALA A 113 13.65 9.06 -6.95
C ALA A 113 14.05 10.26 -7.84
N ALA A 114 15.21 10.18 -8.52
CA ALA A 114 15.65 11.21 -9.45
C ALA A 114 14.64 11.46 -10.57
N GLN A 115 14.00 10.42 -11.10
CA GLN A 115 12.98 10.56 -12.14
C GLN A 115 11.69 11.18 -11.61
N ILE A 116 11.25 10.82 -10.40
CA ILE A 116 10.12 11.47 -9.69
C ILE A 116 10.40 12.96 -9.56
N MET A 117 11.59 13.34 -9.08
CA MET A 117 11.97 14.74 -8.93
C MET A 117 12.03 15.50 -10.26
N ARG A 118 12.43 14.84 -11.35
CA ARG A 118 12.41 15.44 -12.70
C ARG A 118 10.98 15.73 -13.16
N GLU A 119 10.04 14.81 -12.98
CA GLU A 119 8.64 15.02 -13.35
C GLU A 119 8.00 16.14 -12.50
N ARG A 120 8.29 16.19 -11.20
CA ARG A 120 7.86 17.28 -10.30
C ARG A 120 8.37 18.65 -10.75
N LYS A 121 9.66 18.75 -11.12
CA LYS A 121 10.24 20.00 -11.67
C LYS A 121 9.56 20.45 -12.98
N ARG A 122 9.07 19.49 -13.78
CA ARG A 122 8.30 19.76 -14.99
C ARG A 122 6.82 20.05 -14.72
N LYS A 123 6.40 20.03 -13.46
CA LYS A 123 5.00 20.18 -13.02
C LYS A 123 4.06 19.09 -13.60
N HIS A 124 4.59 17.91 -13.86
CA HIS A 124 3.82 16.73 -14.19
C HIS A 124 3.36 16.06 -12.89
N ALA A 125 2.05 15.99 -12.70
CA ALA A 125 1.49 15.31 -11.54
C ALA A 125 1.70 13.80 -11.64
N ILE A 126 2.02 13.17 -10.48
CA ILE A 126 2.12 11.72 -10.35
C ILE A 126 0.97 11.31 -9.41
N ASP A 127 -0.25 11.44 -9.89
CA ASP A 127 -1.48 11.28 -9.13
C ASP A 127 -2.26 10.01 -9.47
N THR A 128 -1.79 9.26 -10.48
CA THR A 128 -2.39 7.99 -10.88
C THR A 128 -1.37 6.84 -10.85
N THR A 129 -1.89 5.63 -10.77
CA THR A 129 -1.08 4.40 -10.79
C THR A 129 -0.29 4.25 -12.08
N THR A 130 -0.88 4.63 -13.22
CA THR A 130 -0.19 4.58 -14.51
C THR A 130 0.84 5.70 -14.66
N ALA A 131 0.61 6.89 -14.09
CA ALA A 131 1.61 7.95 -14.07
C ALA A 131 2.87 7.51 -13.31
N LEU A 132 2.72 6.92 -12.11
CA LEU A 132 3.86 6.39 -11.35
C LEU A 132 4.57 5.27 -12.11
N ARG A 133 3.83 4.35 -12.71
CA ARG A 133 4.40 3.28 -13.54
C ARG A 133 5.24 3.85 -14.69
N GLN A 134 4.75 4.87 -15.41
CA GLN A 134 5.50 5.53 -16.48
C GLN A 134 6.79 6.19 -15.98
N VAL A 135 6.78 6.76 -14.79
CA VAL A 135 7.99 7.30 -14.15
C VAL A 135 9.02 6.20 -13.91
N ILE A 136 8.60 5.05 -13.40
CA ILE A 136 9.48 3.89 -13.18
C ILE A 136 10.01 3.36 -14.51
N GLU A 137 9.17 3.24 -15.55
CA GLU A 137 9.58 2.83 -16.89
C GLU A 137 10.68 3.74 -17.44
N LYS A 138 10.52 5.06 -17.33
CA LYS A 138 11.52 6.06 -17.73
C LYS A 138 12.79 5.98 -16.90
N ALA A 139 12.68 5.77 -15.60
CA ALA A 139 13.83 5.65 -14.71
C ALA A 139 14.74 4.48 -15.09
N LEU A 140 14.17 3.41 -15.67
CA LEU A 140 14.87 2.19 -16.04
C LEU A 140 15.17 2.07 -17.55
N GLU A 141 15.01 3.15 -18.34
CA GLU A 141 15.30 3.13 -19.78
C GLU A 141 16.76 2.81 -20.12
N PHE A 142 17.68 3.02 -19.18
CA PHE A 142 19.10 2.71 -19.35
C PHE A 142 19.39 1.20 -19.37
N LEU A 143 18.47 0.36 -18.89
CA LEU A 143 18.64 -1.08 -18.89
C LEU A 143 18.52 -1.68 -20.30
N PRO A 144 19.24 -2.78 -20.58
CA PRO A 144 19.10 -3.53 -21.83
C PRO A 144 17.64 -3.96 -22.06
N GLU A 145 17.16 -3.88 -23.29
CA GLU A 145 15.76 -4.17 -23.64
C GLU A 145 15.33 -5.58 -23.20
N ALA A 146 16.23 -6.56 -23.30
CA ALA A 146 15.96 -7.95 -22.91
C ALA A 146 15.60 -8.11 -21.42
N GLU A 147 16.15 -7.26 -20.56
CA GLU A 147 15.94 -7.33 -19.10
C GLU A 147 14.93 -6.30 -18.60
N ARG A 148 14.77 -5.19 -19.33
CA ARG A 148 14.00 -4.01 -18.91
C ARG A 148 12.59 -4.36 -18.49
N ARG A 149 11.87 -5.16 -19.27
CA ARG A 149 10.48 -5.51 -19.01
C ARG A 149 10.28 -6.18 -17.65
N ASP A 150 11.15 -7.13 -17.30
CA ASP A 150 11.07 -7.86 -16.03
C ASP A 150 11.52 -6.98 -14.87
N MET A 151 12.55 -6.14 -15.08
CA MET A 151 13.00 -5.21 -14.04
C MET A 151 11.94 -4.15 -13.73
N VAL A 152 11.35 -3.52 -14.76
CA VAL A 152 10.24 -2.57 -14.58
C VAL A 152 9.09 -3.20 -13.81
N LYS A 153 8.69 -4.43 -14.13
CA LYS A 153 7.65 -5.13 -13.40
C LYS A 153 7.99 -5.30 -11.93
N LYS A 154 9.21 -5.72 -11.61
CA LYS A 154 9.69 -5.90 -10.23
C LYS A 154 9.77 -4.57 -9.49
N SER A 155 10.32 -3.53 -10.12
CA SER A 155 10.41 -2.20 -9.52
C SER A 155 9.04 -1.56 -9.33
N CYS A 156 8.07 -1.77 -10.23
CA CYS A 156 6.69 -1.37 -9.95
C CYS A 156 6.14 -2.06 -8.71
N GLN A 157 6.31 -3.37 -8.57
CA GLN A 157 5.85 -4.11 -7.39
C GLN A 157 6.47 -3.56 -6.09
N ARG A 158 7.79 -3.34 -6.08
CA ARG A 158 8.52 -2.82 -4.92
C ARG A 158 8.14 -1.38 -4.60
N THR A 159 8.08 -0.50 -5.59
CA THR A 159 7.72 0.92 -5.38
C THR A 159 6.30 1.05 -4.82
N PHE A 160 5.33 0.31 -5.36
CA PHE A 160 3.97 0.32 -4.83
C PHE A 160 3.89 -0.28 -3.42
N GLN A 161 4.67 -1.33 -3.14
CA GLN A 161 4.79 -1.88 -1.79
C GLN A 161 5.40 -0.87 -0.83
N ALA A 162 6.50 -0.22 -1.20
CA ALA A 162 7.17 0.76 -0.36
C ALA A 162 6.27 1.94 0.00
N LEU A 163 5.58 2.52 -0.99
CA LEU A 163 4.61 3.58 -0.79
C LEU A 163 3.43 3.14 0.09
N ARG A 164 2.91 1.92 -0.11
CA ARG A 164 1.83 1.39 0.72
C ARG A 164 2.26 1.28 2.18
N ILE A 165 3.43 0.75 2.44
CA ILE A 165 3.99 0.61 3.79
C ILE A 165 4.13 1.99 4.45
N ASP A 166 4.70 2.97 3.73
CA ASP A 166 4.90 4.34 4.22
C ASP A 166 3.55 5.02 4.54
N VAL A 167 2.62 5.04 3.59
CA VAL A 167 1.30 5.70 3.73
C VAL A 167 0.47 5.13 4.87
N ASN A 168 0.63 3.84 5.19
CA ASN A 168 -0.13 3.17 6.24
C ASN A 168 0.67 2.94 7.53
N SER A 169 1.91 3.41 7.61
CA SER A 169 2.84 3.21 8.74
C SER A 169 2.90 1.74 9.17
N GLU A 170 2.93 0.80 8.19
CA GLU A 170 2.73 -0.63 8.47
C GLU A 170 3.78 -1.21 9.43
N PHE A 171 5.02 -0.73 9.39
CA PHE A 171 6.09 -1.19 10.30
C PHE A 171 5.94 -0.60 11.71
N GLU A 172 5.56 0.69 11.83
CA GLU A 172 5.36 1.33 13.13
C GLU A 172 4.21 0.67 13.92
N VAL A 173 3.25 0.08 13.23
CA VAL A 173 2.09 -0.60 13.84
C VAL A 173 2.45 -2.00 14.33
N LEU A 174 3.60 -2.58 13.89
CA LEU A 174 4.08 -3.90 14.28
C LEU A 174 4.97 -3.87 15.54
N ASP A 175 5.55 -2.72 15.88
CA ASP A 175 6.38 -2.50 17.06
C ASP A 175 5.52 -2.23 18.32
#